data_aa8b907cab24d7aefb1ef1ce795372e9
#
_entry.id   aa8b907cab24d7aefb1ef1ce795372e9
#
_cell.length_a   1.000
_cell.length_b   1.000
_cell.length_c   1.000
_cell.angle_alpha   90.00
_cell.angle_beta   90.00
_cell.angle_gamma   90.00
#
_symmetry.space_group_name_H-M   'P 1'
#
loop_
_entity.id
_entity.type
_entity.pdbx_description
1 polymer ?
#
loop_
_entity_poly.entity_id
_entity_poly.type
_entity_poly.pdbx_seq_one_letter_code
_entity_poly.pdbx_strand_id
1 'polypeptide(L)'
;TENLVIAAGGIYPVWDGVGEAWFLGSHHITNNPLSAMRILKRHLHKIMIDHNFHRIQATTLESYPASRRWMQFLGMKEEGIMEKFCPAGRDFIRWARVV
;
A
#
# COMPACT_ATOMS: atom_id res chain seq x y z
N THR A 1 14.63 -14.61 6.90
CA THR A 1 13.55 -14.27 7.85
C THR A 1 13.19 -12.81 7.79
N GLU A 2 14.18 -11.94 7.79
CA GLU A 2 13.94 -10.50 7.71
C GLU A 2 13.26 -10.14 6.39
N ASN A 3 13.61 -10.83 5.32
CA ASN A 3 12.99 -10.60 4.02
C ASN A 3 11.49 -10.90 4.03
N LEU A 4 11.08 -11.89 4.81
CA LEU A 4 9.66 -12.21 4.94
C LEU A 4 8.89 -11.09 5.61
N VAL A 5 9.51 -10.44 6.60
CA VAL A 5 8.89 -9.29 7.28
C VAL A 5 8.73 -8.13 6.31
N ILE A 6 9.75 -7.86 5.47
CA ILE A 6 9.69 -6.81 4.46
C ILE A 6 8.54 -7.06 3.50
N ALA A 7 8.32 -8.30 3.12
CA ALA A 7 7.31 -8.67 2.15
C ALA A 7 5.91 -8.87 2.76
N ALA A 8 5.75 -8.64 4.05
CA ALA A 8 4.47 -8.84 4.71
C ALA A 8 3.45 -7.85 4.19
N GLY A 9 2.34 -8.37 3.69
CA GLY A 9 1.26 -7.55 3.18
C GLY A 9 0.24 -8.44 2.49
N GLY A 10 -0.88 -7.85 2.12
CA GLY A 10 -1.91 -8.59 1.42
C GLY A 10 -2.98 -7.70 0.83
N ILE A 11 -3.85 -8.31 0.04
CA ILE A 11 -4.99 -7.63 -0.57
C ILE A 11 -6.20 -8.49 -0.34
N TYR A 12 -7.29 -7.89 0.12
CA TYR A 12 -8.55 -8.61 0.25
C TYR A 12 -9.62 -7.88 -0.56
N PRO A 13 -10.58 -8.62 -1.14
CA PRO A 13 -11.64 -8.00 -1.93
C PRO A 13 -12.62 -7.26 -1.04
N VAL A 14 -13.02 -6.05 -1.49
CA VAL A 14 -14.06 -5.25 -0.83
C VAL A 14 -15.36 -5.37 -1.63
N TRP A 15 -15.24 -5.25 -2.96
CA TRP A 15 -16.31 -5.41 -3.93
C TRP A 15 -15.77 -6.17 -5.12
N ASP A 16 -16.64 -6.57 -6.03
CA ASP A 16 -16.18 -7.13 -7.30
C ASP A 16 -15.28 -6.09 -8.00
N GLY A 17 -14.04 -6.49 -8.28
CA GLY A 17 -13.08 -5.64 -8.94
C GLY A 17 -12.40 -4.59 -8.07
N VAL A 18 -12.68 -4.56 -6.77
CA VAL A 18 -12.07 -3.59 -5.85
C VAL A 18 -11.42 -4.33 -4.68
N GLY A 19 -10.13 -4.08 -4.46
CA GLY A 19 -9.38 -4.67 -3.38
C GLY A 19 -8.81 -3.64 -2.42
N GLU A 20 -8.66 -4.03 -1.16
CA GLU A 20 -8.00 -3.23 -0.14
C GLU A 20 -6.64 -3.85 0.15
N ALA A 21 -5.59 -3.06 -0.03
CA ALA A 21 -4.23 -3.50 0.25
C ALA A 21 -3.80 -3.06 1.64
N TRP A 22 -3.05 -3.92 2.32
CA TRP A 22 -2.45 -3.59 3.60
C TRP A 22 -0.99 -4.03 3.58
N PHE A 23 -0.15 -3.27 4.26
CA PHE A 23 1.28 -3.53 4.31
C PHE A 23 1.76 -3.41 5.74
N LEU A 24 2.58 -4.36 6.17
CA LEU A 24 3.31 -4.25 7.42
C LEU A 24 4.71 -3.77 7.10
N GLY A 25 4.98 -2.51 7.44
CA GLY A 25 6.30 -1.94 7.27
C GLY A 25 7.25 -2.47 8.33
N SER A 26 8.52 -2.63 7.95
CA SER A 26 9.57 -3.04 8.85
C SER A 26 10.76 -2.13 8.63
N HIS A 27 11.56 -1.94 9.68
CA HIS A 27 12.78 -1.16 9.54
C HIS A 27 13.76 -1.80 8.55
N HIS A 28 13.60 -3.06 8.22
CA HIS A 28 14.41 -3.71 7.20
C HIS A 28 14.16 -3.16 5.80
N ILE A 29 13.00 -2.58 5.56
CA ILE A 29 12.71 -1.91 4.29
C ILE A 29 13.70 -0.76 4.07
N THR A 30 14.10 -0.08 5.14
CA THR A 30 15.02 1.07 5.02
C THR A 30 16.42 0.65 4.61
N ASN A 31 16.80 -0.61 4.81
CA ASN A 31 18.11 -1.10 4.41
C ASN A 31 18.21 -1.35 2.91
N ASN A 32 17.11 -1.74 2.29
CA ASN A 32 17.08 -2.00 0.86
C ASN A 32 15.70 -1.67 0.28
N PRO A 33 15.29 -0.40 0.39
CA PRO A 33 13.92 -0.02 0.05
C PRO A 33 13.59 -0.20 -1.42
N LEU A 34 14.54 0.08 -2.30
CA LEU A 34 14.28 0.05 -3.73
C LEU A 34 13.98 -1.36 -4.22
N SER A 35 14.75 -2.35 -3.78
CA SER A 35 14.50 -3.75 -4.16
C SER A 35 13.16 -4.24 -3.64
N ALA A 36 12.86 -3.95 -2.38
CA ALA A 36 11.60 -4.35 -1.77
C ALA A 36 10.41 -3.72 -2.51
N MET A 37 10.51 -2.45 -2.84
CA MET A 37 9.42 -1.75 -3.52
C MET A 37 9.22 -2.23 -4.96
N ARG A 38 10.29 -2.61 -5.64
CA ARG A 38 10.16 -3.18 -6.98
C ARG A 38 9.42 -4.52 -6.96
N ILE A 39 9.71 -5.35 -5.96
CA ILE A 39 9.02 -6.62 -5.80
C ILE A 39 7.55 -6.38 -5.49
N LEU A 40 7.25 -5.48 -4.59
CA LEU A 40 5.87 -5.14 -4.24
C LEU A 40 5.10 -4.59 -5.43
N LYS A 41 5.72 -3.72 -6.22
CA LYS A 41 5.07 -3.16 -7.41
C LYS A 41 4.73 -4.25 -8.42
N ARG A 42 5.64 -5.19 -8.63
CA ARG A 42 5.43 -6.31 -9.54
C ARG A 42 4.31 -7.22 -9.06
N HIS A 43 4.30 -7.55 -7.77
CA HIS A 43 3.25 -8.36 -7.18
C HIS A 43 1.89 -7.67 -7.24
N LEU A 44 1.85 -6.39 -6.96
CA LEU A 44 0.61 -5.61 -7.02
C LEU A 44 0.02 -5.65 -8.43
N HIS A 45 0.86 -5.41 -9.44
CA HIS A 45 0.43 -5.44 -10.82
C HIS A 45 -0.11 -6.82 -11.22
N LYS A 46 0.60 -7.87 -10.82
CA LYS A 46 0.18 -9.23 -11.12
C LYS A 46 -1.16 -9.58 -10.47
N ILE A 47 -1.34 -9.19 -9.21
CA ILE A 47 -2.59 -9.45 -8.50
C ILE A 47 -3.75 -8.70 -9.16
N MET A 48 -3.54 -7.48 -9.59
CA MET A 48 -4.58 -6.72 -10.29
C MET A 48 -5.05 -7.43 -11.55
N ILE A 49 -4.11 -7.99 -12.31
CA ILE A 49 -4.44 -8.70 -13.54
C ILE A 49 -5.11 -10.04 -13.23
N ASP A 50 -4.50 -10.84 -12.36
CA ASP A 50 -4.95 -12.20 -12.07
C ASP A 50 -6.35 -12.24 -11.46
N HIS A 51 -6.72 -11.24 -10.69
CA HIS A 51 -8.01 -11.18 -10.00
C HIS A 51 -8.98 -10.17 -10.61
N ASN A 52 -8.63 -9.58 -11.73
CA ASN A 52 -9.47 -8.60 -12.44
C ASN A 52 -9.85 -7.41 -11.57
N PHE A 53 -8.94 -6.94 -10.73
CA PHE A 53 -9.17 -5.72 -9.98
C PHE A 53 -9.02 -4.50 -10.89
N HIS A 54 -10.04 -3.65 -10.91
CA HIS A 54 -9.93 -2.36 -11.59
C HIS A 54 -9.56 -1.25 -10.61
N ARG A 55 -9.57 -1.53 -9.32
CA ARG A 55 -9.17 -0.59 -8.28
C ARG A 55 -8.55 -1.33 -7.11
N ILE A 56 -7.38 -0.87 -6.67
CA ILE A 56 -6.80 -1.28 -5.41
C ILE A 56 -6.56 -0.03 -4.58
N GLN A 57 -7.01 -0.05 -3.34
CA GLN A 57 -6.93 1.09 -2.44
C GLN A 57 -6.17 0.71 -1.17
N ALA A 58 -5.60 1.71 -0.51
CA ALA A 58 -4.84 1.53 0.71
C ALA A 58 -4.89 2.79 1.55
N THR A 59 -4.54 2.66 2.82
CA THR A 59 -4.41 3.81 3.72
C THR A 59 -3.03 3.84 4.33
N THR A 60 -2.48 5.05 4.50
CA THR A 60 -1.20 5.25 5.17
C THR A 60 -1.33 6.35 6.20
N LEU A 61 -0.47 6.30 7.21
CA LEU A 61 -0.42 7.35 8.23
C LEU A 61 0.10 8.64 7.61
N GLU A 62 -0.64 9.74 7.77
CA GLU A 62 -0.29 11.02 7.16
C GLU A 62 1.05 11.54 7.65
N SER A 63 1.36 11.37 8.93
CA SER A 63 2.57 11.91 9.53
C SER A 63 3.85 11.14 9.19
N TYR A 64 3.77 10.13 8.32
CA TYR A 64 4.94 9.35 7.92
C TYR A 64 5.32 9.64 6.47
N PRO A 65 6.24 10.59 6.23
CA PRO A 65 6.52 11.07 4.87
C PRO A 65 7.04 10.01 3.90
N ALA A 66 7.79 9.02 4.40
CA ALA A 66 8.34 7.99 3.54
C ALA A 66 7.24 7.18 2.85
N SER A 67 6.08 7.01 3.48
CA SER A 67 4.99 6.24 2.90
C SER A 67 4.43 6.90 1.64
N ARG A 68 4.44 8.23 1.55
CA ARG A 68 3.99 8.93 0.34
C ARG A 68 4.83 8.55 -0.86
N ARG A 69 6.15 8.53 -0.70
CA ARG A 69 7.05 8.16 -1.79
C ARG A 69 6.85 6.72 -2.21
N TRP A 70 6.67 5.82 -1.24
CA TRP A 70 6.45 4.41 -1.52
C TRP A 70 5.15 4.18 -2.26
N MET A 71 4.06 4.83 -1.82
CA MET A 71 2.77 4.67 -2.47
C MET A 71 2.79 5.21 -3.89
N GLN A 72 3.43 6.35 -4.12
CA GLN A 72 3.60 6.91 -5.46
C GLN A 72 4.40 5.97 -6.36
N PHE A 73 5.46 5.38 -5.82
CA PHE A 73 6.26 4.41 -6.57
C PHE A 73 5.43 3.18 -6.98
N LEU A 74 4.52 2.74 -6.13
CA LEU A 74 3.62 1.61 -6.43
C LEU A 74 2.54 1.97 -7.45
N GLY A 75 2.48 3.20 -7.89
CA GLY A 75 1.47 3.64 -8.85
C GLY A 75 0.17 4.10 -8.22
N MET A 76 0.18 4.30 -6.91
CA MET A 76 -0.98 4.80 -6.19
C MET A 76 -1.08 6.32 -6.29
N LYS A 77 -2.31 6.83 -6.29
CA LYS A 77 -2.57 8.26 -6.24
C LYS A 77 -3.28 8.61 -4.95
N GLU A 78 -2.95 9.77 -4.41
CA GLU A 78 -3.59 10.25 -3.20
C GLU A 78 -5.01 10.71 -3.50
N GLU A 79 -5.97 10.24 -2.72
CA GLU A 79 -7.39 10.59 -2.91
C GLU A 79 -7.93 11.51 -1.83
N GLY A 80 -7.20 11.71 -0.74
CA GLY A 80 -7.63 12.64 0.30
C GLY A 80 -7.13 12.25 1.68
N ILE A 81 -7.40 13.15 2.61
CA ILE A 81 -7.03 12.97 4.01
C ILE A 81 -8.25 12.43 4.76
N MET A 82 -8.01 11.40 5.56
CA MET A 82 -9.02 10.82 6.44
C MET A 82 -8.75 11.32 7.85
N GLU A 83 -9.44 12.41 8.22
CA GLU A 83 -9.20 13.05 9.50
C GLU A 83 -9.63 12.17 10.66
N LYS A 84 -8.78 12.08 11.69
CA LYS A 84 -9.05 11.33 12.92
C LYS A 84 -9.52 9.90 12.64
N PHE A 85 -8.86 9.25 11.72
CA PHE A 85 -9.29 7.93 11.23
C PHE A 85 -9.06 6.81 12.24
N CYS A 86 -7.99 6.85 13.02
CA CYS A 86 -7.68 5.77 13.95
C CYS A 86 -8.14 6.11 15.37
N PRO A 87 -8.17 5.13 16.28
CA PRO A 87 -8.60 5.39 17.67
C PRO A 87 -7.78 6.45 18.39
N ALA A 88 -6.52 6.65 18.01
CA ALA A 88 -5.69 7.71 18.57
C ALA A 88 -5.98 9.09 17.98
N GLY A 89 -6.91 9.18 17.03
CA GLY A 89 -7.29 10.44 16.40
C GLY A 89 -6.30 10.97 15.39
N ARG A 90 -5.49 10.10 14.80
CA ARG A 90 -4.51 10.50 13.80
C ARG A 90 -5.12 10.52 12.40
N ASP A 91 -4.57 11.37 11.56
CA ASP A 91 -5.01 11.49 10.17
C ASP A 91 -4.29 10.44 9.32
N PHE A 92 -5.03 9.88 8.37
CA PHE A 92 -4.51 8.94 7.39
C PHE A 92 -4.77 9.49 6.00
N ILE A 93 -4.07 8.92 5.02
CA ILE A 93 -4.26 9.26 3.61
C ILE A 93 -4.86 8.06 2.91
N ARG A 94 -5.86 8.28 2.09
CA ARG A 94 -6.43 7.27 1.20
C ARG A 94 -5.70 7.30 -0.13
N TRP A 95 -5.27 6.15 -0.56
CA TRP A 95 -4.57 5.95 -1.83
C TRP A 95 -5.34 4.98 -2.70
N ALA A 96 -5.21 5.13 -4.01
CA ALA A 96 -5.80 4.20 -4.95
C ALA A 96 -4.98 4.08 -6.22
N ARG A 97 -4.97 2.87 -6.77
CA ARG A 97 -4.49 2.60 -8.12
C ARG A 97 -5.67 2.09 -8.93
N VAL A 98 -6.00 2.83 -9.98
CA VAL A 98 -7.15 2.53 -10.84
C VAL A 98 -6.65 2.22 -12.24
N VAL A 99 -7.18 1.17 -12.84
CA VAL A 99 -6.87 0.79 -14.23
C VAL A 99 -8.09 0.94 -15.12
#